data_9f2781a90c0f9661e59d06b717a78f6d
#
_entry.id   9f2781a90c0f9661e59d06b717a78f6d
#
_cell.length_a   1.000
_cell.length_b   1.000
_cell.length_c   1.000
_cell.angle_alpha   90.00
_cell.angle_beta   90.00
_cell.angle_gamma   90.00
#
_symmetry.space_group_name_H-M   'P 1'
#
loop_
_entity.id
_entity.type
_entity.pdbx_description
1 polymer ?
#
loop_
_entity_poly.entity_id
_entity_poly.type
_entity_poly.pdbx_seq_one_letter_code
_entity_poly.pdbx_strand_id
1 'polypeptide(L)'
;MLLEKSLDSILNTKTKLKIIRLFIFRTPDFRATGREIARMAKVSPPSAHAALKELYSKGVLKLEIIGGQHIYSINEKSRVVADILQPVFAKELSFKDDIKSFLTREIKKTGLKNKLVSVVLYGSVQRGEAIEKSDVDIAAIVKDDKDKGTVEDTFSEEIGKKFSEYFGAHLDVYVKSKDEFTKRMKRRLPPVSTLLKSYSVLFGKDPLELV
;
A
#
# COMPACT_ATOMS: atom_id res chain seq x y z
N MET A 1 -0.70 -22.93 24.84
CA MET A 1 0.72 -23.10 24.51
C MET A 1 0.87 -22.87 23.01
N LEU A 2 1.47 -21.76 22.62
CA LEU A 2 1.77 -21.46 21.21
C LEU A 2 3.01 -22.24 20.83
N LEU A 3 2.76 -23.38 20.24
CA LEU A 3 3.79 -24.24 19.73
C LEU A 3 4.20 -23.79 18.31
N GLU A 4 5.33 -24.28 17.88
CA GLU A 4 5.82 -24.17 16.52
C GLU A 4 4.70 -24.39 15.49
N LYS A 5 4.68 -23.61 14.41
CA LYS A 5 3.70 -23.66 13.31
C LYS A 5 2.28 -23.13 13.61
N SER A 6 2.10 -22.31 14.63
CA SER A 6 0.79 -21.67 14.90
C SER A 6 0.31 -20.79 13.73
N LEU A 7 1.21 -20.21 12.95
CA LEU A 7 0.89 -19.36 11.80
C LEU A 7 0.15 -20.11 10.70
N ASP A 8 0.46 -21.39 10.48
CA ASP A 8 -0.20 -22.20 9.45
C ASP A 8 -1.72 -22.24 9.63
N SER A 9 -2.19 -22.28 10.87
CA SER A 9 -3.63 -22.29 11.19
C SER A 9 -4.24 -20.89 11.30
N ILE A 10 -3.44 -19.86 11.53
CA ILE A 10 -3.89 -18.46 11.66
C ILE A 10 -4.02 -17.78 10.29
N LEU A 11 -3.09 -18.03 9.37
CA LEU A 11 -2.97 -17.33 8.09
C LEU A 11 -3.43 -18.13 6.86
N ASN A 12 -4.02 -19.31 7.04
CA ASN A 12 -4.33 -20.26 5.98
C ASN A 12 -5.54 -19.93 5.10
N THR A 13 -6.31 -18.90 5.43
CA THR A 13 -7.47 -18.50 4.62
C THR A 13 -7.55 -17.01 4.37
N LYS A 14 -8.03 -16.62 3.16
CA LYS A 14 -8.28 -15.21 2.83
C LYS A 14 -9.25 -14.54 3.82
N THR A 15 -10.21 -15.28 4.38
CA THR A 15 -11.17 -14.78 5.36
C THR A 15 -10.48 -14.37 6.66
N LYS A 16 -9.58 -15.21 7.19
CA LYS A 16 -8.82 -14.88 8.40
C LYS A 16 -7.90 -13.69 8.18
N LEU A 17 -7.19 -13.64 7.05
CA LEU A 17 -6.34 -12.49 6.68
C LEU A 17 -7.14 -11.19 6.65
N LYS A 18 -8.34 -11.18 6.02
CA LYS A 18 -9.22 -10.00 5.99
C LYS A 18 -9.68 -9.58 7.38
N ILE A 19 -10.02 -10.53 8.23
CA ILE A 19 -10.45 -10.26 9.61
C ILE A 19 -9.29 -9.72 10.45
N ILE A 20 -8.12 -10.32 10.38
CA ILE A 20 -6.92 -9.85 11.11
C ILE A 20 -6.56 -8.42 10.68
N ARG A 21 -6.51 -8.14 9.36
CA ARG A 21 -6.29 -6.78 8.84
C ARG A 21 -7.32 -5.79 9.37
N LEU A 22 -8.60 -6.18 9.40
CA LEU A 22 -9.66 -5.32 9.91
C LEU A 22 -9.40 -4.87 11.34
N PHE A 23 -8.94 -5.77 12.21
CA PHE A 23 -8.62 -5.43 13.60
C PHE A 23 -7.32 -4.63 13.74
N ILE A 24 -6.25 -5.04 13.06
CA ILE A 24 -4.93 -4.39 13.17
C ILE A 24 -4.94 -2.97 12.59
N PHE A 25 -5.74 -2.73 11.53
CA PHE A 25 -5.83 -1.42 10.89
C PHE A 25 -6.83 -0.45 11.55
N ARG A 26 -7.45 -0.87 12.64
CA ARG A 26 -8.33 -0.05 13.47
C ARG A 26 -7.64 0.38 14.74
N THR A 27 -8.33 1.25 15.49
CA THR A 27 -7.86 1.67 16.81
C THR A 27 -7.80 0.47 17.79
N PRO A 28 -6.92 0.49 18.78
CA PRO A 28 -6.80 -0.58 19.78
C PRO A 28 -8.11 -0.96 20.46
N ASP A 29 -9.00 0.01 20.65
CA ASP A 29 -10.31 -0.19 21.29
C ASP A 29 -11.39 -0.72 20.36
N PHE A 30 -11.05 -1.01 19.08
CA PHE A 30 -12.03 -1.49 18.12
C PHE A 30 -12.62 -2.83 18.56
N ARG A 31 -13.95 -2.84 18.67
CA ARG A 31 -14.76 -4.00 19.06
C ARG A 31 -15.93 -4.13 18.09
N ALA A 32 -16.30 -5.33 17.75
CA ALA A 32 -17.43 -5.57 16.84
C ALA A 32 -18.05 -6.95 17.02
N THR A 33 -19.33 -7.07 16.65
CA THR A 33 -20.04 -8.34 16.56
C THR A 33 -19.59 -9.13 15.32
N GLY A 34 -19.82 -10.45 15.32
CA GLY A 34 -19.50 -11.29 14.17
C GLY A 34 -20.19 -10.85 12.85
N ARG A 35 -21.41 -10.28 12.93
CA ARG A 35 -22.15 -9.76 11.77
C ARG A 35 -21.49 -8.49 11.21
N GLU A 36 -21.10 -7.58 12.08
CA GLU A 36 -20.38 -6.35 11.68
C GLU A 36 -19.03 -6.68 11.05
N ILE A 37 -18.29 -7.61 11.64
CA ILE A 37 -17.01 -8.08 11.11
C ILE A 37 -17.20 -8.70 9.72
N ALA A 38 -18.20 -9.56 9.53
CA ALA A 38 -18.50 -10.16 8.22
C ALA A 38 -18.76 -9.09 7.15
N ARG A 39 -19.58 -8.08 7.48
CA ARG A 39 -19.89 -6.96 6.59
C ARG A 39 -18.66 -6.14 6.25
N MET A 40 -17.88 -5.73 7.26
CA MET A 40 -16.70 -4.88 7.09
C MET A 40 -15.56 -5.60 6.35
N ALA A 41 -15.34 -6.88 6.64
CA ALA A 41 -14.34 -7.71 5.96
C ALA A 41 -14.81 -8.18 4.56
N LYS A 42 -16.06 -7.90 4.18
CA LYS A 42 -16.69 -8.35 2.92
C LYS A 42 -16.54 -9.87 2.74
N VAL A 43 -17.00 -10.62 3.73
CA VAL A 43 -17.03 -12.09 3.75
C VAL A 43 -18.42 -12.58 4.15
N SER A 44 -18.73 -13.84 3.82
CA SER A 44 -20.04 -14.42 4.21
C SER A 44 -20.12 -14.61 5.73
N PRO A 45 -21.31 -14.45 6.35
CA PRO A 45 -21.48 -14.66 7.79
C PRO A 45 -21.02 -16.04 8.29
N PRO A 46 -21.28 -17.17 7.59
CA PRO A 46 -20.78 -18.46 8.01
C PRO A 46 -19.24 -18.54 7.99
N SER A 47 -18.61 -18.01 6.93
CA SER A 47 -17.14 -17.96 6.82
C SER A 47 -16.51 -17.08 7.92
N ALA A 48 -17.14 -15.94 8.22
CA ALA A 48 -16.70 -15.08 9.33
C ALA A 48 -16.80 -15.80 10.67
N HIS A 49 -17.93 -16.47 10.94
CA HIS A 49 -18.13 -17.19 12.20
C HIS A 49 -17.08 -18.28 12.40
N ALA A 50 -16.81 -19.12 11.39
CA ALA A 50 -15.79 -20.14 11.46
C ALA A 50 -14.39 -19.55 11.72
N ALA A 51 -14.02 -18.50 10.97
CA ALA A 51 -12.74 -17.83 11.13
C ALA A 51 -12.58 -17.17 12.52
N LEU A 52 -13.62 -16.50 13.03
CA LEU A 52 -13.62 -15.86 14.35
C LEU A 52 -13.45 -16.88 15.47
N LYS A 53 -14.17 -18.02 15.38
CA LYS A 53 -14.03 -19.13 16.35
C LYS A 53 -12.60 -19.66 16.40
N GLU A 54 -11.98 -19.86 15.23
CA GLU A 54 -10.60 -20.35 15.16
C GLU A 54 -9.60 -19.28 15.66
N LEU A 55 -9.74 -18.01 15.24
CA LEU A 55 -8.86 -16.94 15.69
C LEU A 55 -8.96 -16.72 17.22
N TYR A 56 -10.16 -16.84 17.77
CA TYR A 56 -10.36 -16.82 19.22
C TYR A 56 -9.68 -18.02 19.91
N SER A 57 -9.88 -19.25 19.42
CA SER A 57 -9.26 -20.44 20.00
C SER A 57 -7.72 -20.41 19.94
N LYS A 58 -7.14 -19.67 18.99
CA LYS A 58 -5.69 -19.43 18.86
C LYS A 58 -5.18 -18.23 19.65
N GLY A 59 -6.06 -17.55 20.40
CA GLY A 59 -5.70 -16.39 21.22
C GLY A 59 -5.34 -15.13 20.41
N VAL A 60 -5.68 -15.09 19.11
CA VAL A 60 -5.51 -13.90 18.27
C VAL A 60 -6.58 -12.86 18.59
N LEU A 61 -7.81 -13.32 18.85
CA LEU A 61 -8.93 -12.47 19.27
C LEU A 61 -9.32 -12.79 20.70
N LYS A 62 -9.94 -11.81 21.35
CA LYS A 62 -10.71 -11.94 22.59
C LYS A 62 -12.19 -11.99 22.24
N LEU A 63 -12.98 -12.62 23.08
CA LEU A 63 -14.42 -12.69 23.01
C LEU A 63 -15.00 -12.24 24.33
N GLU A 64 -15.91 -11.28 24.30
CA GLU A 64 -16.74 -10.85 25.42
C GLU A 64 -18.20 -11.07 25.06
N ILE A 65 -19.03 -11.39 26.05
CA ILE A 65 -20.49 -11.52 25.86
C ILE A 65 -21.14 -10.31 26.53
N ILE A 66 -21.73 -9.44 25.75
CA ILE A 66 -22.39 -8.22 26.20
C ILE A 66 -23.84 -8.23 25.69
N GLY A 67 -24.82 -8.21 26.61
CA GLY A 67 -26.24 -8.26 26.22
C GLY A 67 -26.60 -9.49 25.39
N GLY A 68 -25.97 -10.64 25.63
CA GLY A 68 -26.17 -11.87 24.85
C GLY A 68 -25.50 -11.87 23.47
N GLN A 69 -24.76 -10.83 23.09
CA GLN A 69 -24.02 -10.74 21.85
C GLN A 69 -22.53 -11.06 22.03
N HIS A 70 -21.99 -11.80 21.08
CA HIS A 70 -20.55 -12.06 21.00
C HIS A 70 -19.84 -10.86 20.39
N ILE A 71 -18.99 -10.20 21.19
CA ILE A 71 -18.17 -9.04 20.81
C ILE A 71 -16.71 -9.47 20.75
N TYR A 72 -16.10 -9.27 19.60
CA TYR A 72 -14.70 -9.61 19.35
C TYR A 72 -13.81 -8.37 19.38
N SER A 73 -12.60 -8.54 19.91
CA SER A 73 -11.52 -7.54 19.87
C SER A 73 -10.17 -8.23 19.63
N ILE A 74 -9.15 -7.46 19.19
CA ILE A 74 -7.80 -7.99 19.03
C ILE A 74 -7.19 -8.30 20.40
N ASN A 75 -6.43 -9.38 20.50
CA ASN A 75 -5.72 -9.73 21.72
C ASN A 75 -4.28 -9.20 21.67
N GLU A 76 -4.09 -7.91 21.94
CA GLU A 76 -2.79 -7.25 21.92
C GLU A 76 -1.75 -7.87 22.85
N LYS A 77 -2.18 -8.56 23.92
CA LYS A 77 -1.29 -9.26 24.85
C LYS A 77 -0.79 -10.61 24.30
N SER A 78 -1.37 -11.08 23.21
CA SER A 78 -0.91 -12.30 22.55
C SER A 78 0.44 -12.05 21.87
N ARG A 79 1.45 -12.86 22.18
CA ARG A 79 2.76 -12.82 21.53
C ARG A 79 2.64 -12.88 20.00
N VAL A 80 1.76 -13.73 19.47
CA VAL A 80 1.55 -13.84 18.01
C VAL A 80 1.01 -12.53 17.43
N VAL A 81 0.11 -11.86 18.15
CA VAL A 81 -0.41 -10.55 17.69
C VAL A 81 0.67 -9.49 17.79
N ALA A 82 1.28 -9.32 18.97
CA ALA A 82 2.23 -8.23 19.21
C ALA A 82 3.53 -8.35 18.41
N ASP A 83 4.14 -9.55 18.42
CA ASP A 83 5.49 -9.73 17.89
C ASP A 83 5.51 -10.18 16.43
N ILE A 84 4.39 -10.66 15.87
CA ILE A 84 4.34 -11.20 14.53
C ILE A 84 3.29 -10.50 13.66
N LEU A 85 2.00 -10.57 14.03
CA LEU A 85 0.94 -10.08 13.15
C LEU A 85 0.96 -8.56 13.02
N GLN A 86 1.07 -7.82 14.12
CA GLN A 86 1.14 -6.35 14.07
C GLN A 86 2.31 -5.85 13.24
N PRO A 87 3.57 -6.29 13.42
CA PRO A 87 4.68 -5.86 12.57
C PRO A 87 4.49 -6.20 11.09
N VAL A 88 4.01 -7.40 10.75
CA VAL A 88 3.79 -7.83 9.36
C VAL A 88 2.73 -6.95 8.69
N PHE A 89 1.58 -6.77 9.32
CA PHE A 89 0.50 -5.97 8.74
C PHE A 89 0.80 -4.46 8.77
N ALA A 90 1.55 -3.96 9.77
CA ALA A 90 2.05 -2.59 9.76
C ALA A 90 2.96 -2.34 8.54
N LYS A 91 3.75 -3.35 8.16
CA LYS A 91 4.59 -3.28 6.94
C LYS A 91 3.77 -3.24 5.65
N GLU A 92 2.63 -3.91 5.59
CA GLU A 92 1.68 -3.75 4.45
C GLU A 92 1.18 -2.30 4.33
N LEU A 93 0.91 -1.62 5.45
CA LEU A 93 0.45 -0.22 5.45
C LEU A 93 1.52 0.76 4.97
N SER A 94 2.78 0.48 5.26
CA SER A 94 3.91 1.36 4.89
C SER A 94 4.30 1.29 3.42
N PHE A 95 3.60 0.50 2.59
CA PHE A 95 4.00 0.22 1.20
C PHE A 95 4.27 1.49 0.38
N LYS A 96 3.41 2.52 0.47
CA LYS A 96 3.61 3.79 -0.23
C LYS A 96 4.84 4.56 0.28
N ASP A 97 5.09 4.53 1.58
CA ASP A 97 6.26 5.18 2.18
C ASP A 97 7.54 4.42 1.84
N ASP A 98 7.46 3.10 1.72
CA ASP A 98 8.58 2.26 1.26
C ASP A 98 8.91 2.56 -0.20
N ILE A 99 7.91 2.71 -1.10
CA ILE A 99 8.11 3.16 -2.49
C ILE A 99 8.79 4.52 -2.51
N LYS A 100 8.28 5.49 -1.74
CA LYS A 100 8.86 6.85 -1.65
C LYS A 100 10.32 6.79 -1.20
N SER A 101 10.60 6.05 -0.14
CA SER A 101 11.94 5.92 0.41
C SER A 101 12.90 5.25 -0.57
N PHE A 102 12.45 4.18 -1.23
CA PHE A 102 13.22 3.46 -2.25
C PHE A 102 13.56 4.39 -3.43
N LEU A 103 12.55 5.00 -4.05
CA LEU A 103 12.74 5.86 -5.22
C LEU A 103 13.59 7.09 -4.89
N THR A 104 13.38 7.73 -3.74
CA THR A 104 14.20 8.86 -3.30
C THR A 104 15.68 8.47 -3.17
N ARG A 105 15.95 7.28 -2.62
CA ARG A 105 17.31 6.75 -2.48
C ARG A 105 17.96 6.46 -3.83
N GLU A 106 17.26 5.76 -4.73
CA GLU A 106 17.80 5.39 -6.04
C GLU A 106 17.98 6.63 -6.94
N ILE A 107 17.05 7.58 -6.95
CA ILE A 107 17.19 8.87 -7.65
C ILE A 107 18.47 9.63 -7.20
N LYS A 108 18.78 9.60 -5.90
CA LYS A 108 20.00 10.22 -5.38
C LYS A 108 21.24 9.51 -5.88
N LYS A 109 21.26 8.18 -5.90
CA LYS A 109 22.41 7.36 -6.34
C LYS A 109 22.70 7.50 -7.83
N THR A 110 21.67 7.57 -8.66
CA THR A 110 21.80 7.67 -10.13
C THR A 110 22.13 9.08 -10.62
N GLY A 111 22.23 10.06 -9.73
CA GLY A 111 22.50 11.45 -10.10
C GLY A 111 21.34 12.17 -10.79
N LEU A 112 20.17 11.54 -10.93
CA LEU A 112 18.99 12.13 -11.58
C LEU A 112 18.42 13.34 -10.83
N LYS A 113 18.79 13.55 -9.57
CA LYS A 113 18.30 14.67 -8.74
C LYS A 113 18.33 16.02 -9.45
N ASN A 114 19.41 16.30 -10.20
CA ASN A 114 19.59 17.57 -10.87
C ASN A 114 18.77 17.74 -12.16
N LYS A 115 18.29 16.62 -12.73
CA LYS A 115 17.48 16.58 -13.95
C LYS A 115 15.97 16.57 -13.65
N LEU A 116 15.57 16.11 -12.47
CA LEU A 116 14.18 15.99 -12.06
C LEU A 116 13.67 17.28 -11.39
N VAL A 117 12.42 17.63 -11.66
CA VAL A 117 11.65 18.67 -10.99
C VAL A 117 10.70 18.03 -9.97
N SER A 118 10.04 16.95 -10.38
CA SER A 118 9.08 16.23 -9.55
C SER A 118 9.01 14.77 -9.96
N VAL A 119 8.75 13.88 -9.00
CA VAL A 119 8.31 12.51 -9.23
C VAL A 119 7.09 12.26 -8.36
N VAL A 120 6.02 11.77 -8.95
CA VAL A 120 4.76 11.52 -8.25
C VAL A 120 4.28 10.09 -8.48
N LEU A 121 3.72 9.48 -7.44
CA LEU A 121 2.95 8.25 -7.50
C LEU A 121 1.51 8.58 -7.87
N TYR A 122 0.93 7.85 -8.82
CA TYR A 122 -0.47 7.96 -9.21
C TYR A 122 -1.07 6.57 -9.49
N GLY A 123 -2.21 6.48 -10.16
CA GLY A 123 -2.78 5.20 -10.57
C GLY A 123 -3.45 4.40 -9.46
N SER A 124 -3.57 3.09 -9.66
CA SER A 124 -4.32 2.18 -8.81
C SER A 124 -3.70 2.02 -7.41
N VAL A 125 -2.37 1.97 -7.32
CA VAL A 125 -1.64 1.89 -6.04
C VAL A 125 -1.91 3.14 -5.20
N GLN A 126 -1.88 4.32 -5.82
CA GLN A 126 -2.15 5.57 -5.12
C GLN A 126 -3.58 5.63 -4.58
N ARG A 127 -4.57 5.12 -5.33
CA ARG A 127 -5.97 5.08 -4.90
C ARG A 127 -6.30 3.95 -3.91
N GLY A 128 -5.38 3.02 -3.68
CA GLY A 128 -5.63 1.84 -2.86
C GLY A 128 -6.52 0.79 -3.54
N GLU A 129 -6.57 0.79 -4.87
CA GLU A 129 -7.36 -0.11 -5.72
C GLU A 129 -6.51 -1.18 -6.40
N ALA A 130 -5.20 -1.20 -6.11
CA ALA A 130 -4.27 -2.14 -6.71
C ALA A 130 -4.63 -3.59 -6.41
N ILE A 131 -4.51 -4.44 -7.42
CA ILE A 131 -4.62 -5.90 -7.33
C ILE A 131 -3.23 -6.54 -7.43
N GLU A 132 -3.12 -7.84 -7.17
CA GLU A 132 -1.85 -8.59 -7.08
C GLU A 132 -0.88 -8.41 -8.27
N LYS A 133 -1.38 -8.04 -9.45
CA LYS A 133 -0.58 -7.83 -10.67
C LYS A 133 -0.60 -6.37 -11.15
N SER A 134 -0.99 -5.43 -10.30
CA SER A 134 -0.99 -4.01 -10.69
C SER A 134 0.43 -3.47 -10.77
N ASP A 135 0.72 -2.73 -11.84
CA ASP A 135 1.93 -1.94 -11.95
C ASP A 135 1.90 -0.74 -10.97
N VAL A 136 3.07 -0.24 -10.66
CA VAL A 136 3.22 0.98 -9.87
C VAL A 136 3.46 2.14 -10.82
N ASP A 137 2.45 3.00 -10.98
CA ASP A 137 2.46 4.12 -11.92
C ASP A 137 3.15 5.33 -11.28
N ILE A 138 4.21 5.85 -11.90
CA ILE A 138 4.85 7.09 -11.51
C ILE A 138 4.96 8.05 -12.70
N ALA A 139 4.90 9.36 -12.41
CA ALA A 139 5.25 10.38 -13.39
C ALA A 139 6.52 11.10 -12.97
N ALA A 140 7.50 11.13 -13.85
CA ALA A 140 8.75 11.85 -13.69
C ALA A 140 8.72 13.13 -14.54
N ILE A 141 8.78 14.28 -13.89
CA ILE A 141 8.81 15.60 -14.54
C ILE A 141 10.24 16.08 -14.57
N VAL A 142 10.81 16.17 -15.77
CA VAL A 142 12.20 16.63 -15.95
C VAL A 142 12.26 18.13 -16.22
N LYS A 143 13.44 18.73 -15.99
CA LYS A 143 13.65 20.17 -16.21
C LYS A 143 13.51 20.53 -17.70
N ASP A 144 14.24 19.81 -18.55
CA ASP A 144 14.39 20.10 -19.98
C ASP A 144 14.07 18.86 -20.81
N ASP A 145 13.64 19.06 -22.06
CA ASP A 145 13.34 17.97 -23.00
C ASP A 145 14.53 17.04 -23.26
N LYS A 146 15.75 17.58 -23.27
CA LYS A 146 17.00 16.81 -23.47
C LYS A 146 17.24 15.77 -22.37
N ASP A 147 16.66 15.96 -21.19
CA ASP A 147 16.85 15.06 -20.05
C ASP A 147 15.88 13.86 -20.07
N LYS A 148 14.83 13.89 -20.92
CA LYS A 148 13.79 12.85 -20.96
C LYS A 148 14.37 11.46 -21.23
N GLY A 149 15.14 11.29 -22.31
CA GLY A 149 15.72 9.99 -22.67
C GLY A 149 16.59 9.42 -21.55
N THR A 150 17.51 10.24 -21.01
CA THR A 150 18.37 9.78 -19.90
C THR A 150 17.55 9.35 -18.68
N VAL A 151 16.49 10.09 -18.34
CA VAL A 151 15.65 9.77 -17.20
C VAL A 151 14.83 8.50 -17.45
N GLU A 152 14.24 8.37 -18.65
CA GLU A 152 13.48 7.20 -19.08
C GLU A 152 14.34 5.92 -19.06
N ASP A 153 15.52 5.97 -19.67
CA ASP A 153 16.48 4.86 -19.70
C ASP A 153 16.90 4.45 -18.28
N THR A 154 17.26 5.44 -17.44
CA THR A 154 17.68 5.14 -16.06
C THR A 154 16.55 4.53 -15.23
N PHE A 155 15.32 5.02 -15.39
CA PHE A 155 14.18 4.43 -14.69
C PHE A 155 13.86 3.02 -15.22
N SER A 156 13.93 2.77 -16.51
CA SER A 156 13.63 1.45 -17.08
C SER A 156 14.74 0.44 -16.80
N GLU A 157 16.00 0.80 -17.05
CA GLU A 157 17.12 -0.14 -17.02
C GLU A 157 17.70 -0.36 -15.61
N GLU A 158 17.77 0.68 -14.80
CA GLU A 158 18.43 0.58 -13.50
C GLU A 158 17.42 0.57 -12.33
N ILE A 159 16.63 1.62 -12.19
CA ILE A 159 15.72 1.77 -11.05
C ILE A 159 14.59 0.74 -11.13
N GLY A 160 13.99 0.55 -12.32
CA GLY A 160 12.88 -0.36 -12.53
C GLY A 160 13.24 -1.82 -12.28
N LYS A 161 14.44 -2.26 -12.71
CA LYS A 161 14.92 -3.62 -12.42
C LYS A 161 15.05 -3.84 -10.91
N LYS A 162 15.73 -2.95 -10.20
CA LYS A 162 15.86 -3.01 -8.73
C LYS A 162 14.53 -2.93 -8.00
N PHE A 163 13.60 -2.11 -8.55
CA PHE A 163 12.26 -1.99 -8.02
C PHE A 163 11.49 -3.30 -8.12
N SER A 164 11.51 -3.92 -9.30
CA SER A 164 10.84 -5.21 -9.54
C SER A 164 11.42 -6.33 -8.68
N GLU A 165 12.73 -6.38 -8.50
CA GLU A 165 13.39 -7.35 -7.61
C GLU A 165 12.96 -7.16 -6.14
N TYR A 166 12.84 -5.90 -5.69
CA TYR A 166 12.56 -5.62 -4.29
C TYR A 166 11.07 -5.69 -3.94
N PHE A 167 10.19 -5.18 -4.82
CA PHE A 167 8.74 -5.11 -4.57
C PHE A 167 7.94 -6.23 -5.25
N GLY A 168 8.52 -6.97 -6.18
CA GLY A 168 7.78 -7.97 -6.98
C GLY A 168 6.74 -7.36 -7.92
N ALA A 169 6.84 -6.06 -8.23
CA ALA A 169 5.92 -5.31 -9.07
C ALA A 169 6.67 -4.54 -10.16
N HIS A 170 6.04 -4.31 -11.30
CA HIS A 170 6.62 -3.47 -12.35
C HIS A 170 6.44 -1.99 -12.04
N LEU A 171 7.44 -1.19 -12.42
CA LEU A 171 7.41 0.28 -12.30
C LEU A 171 7.12 0.88 -13.68
N ASP A 172 5.93 1.43 -13.88
CA ASP A 172 5.57 2.16 -15.09
C ASP A 172 5.87 3.65 -14.93
N VAL A 173 6.67 4.20 -15.85
CA VAL A 173 7.20 5.56 -15.72
C VAL A 173 6.76 6.44 -16.88
N TYR A 174 5.91 7.41 -16.58
CA TYR A 174 5.52 8.45 -17.53
C TYR A 174 6.45 9.66 -17.42
N VAL A 175 7.35 9.85 -18.41
CA VAL A 175 8.33 10.94 -18.40
C VAL A 175 7.85 12.11 -19.27
N LYS A 176 7.87 13.32 -18.70
CA LYS A 176 7.58 14.59 -19.43
C LYS A 176 8.47 15.70 -18.96
N SER A 177 8.82 16.63 -19.88
CA SER A 177 9.45 17.88 -19.45
C SER A 177 8.45 18.77 -18.72
N LYS A 178 8.97 19.72 -17.92
CA LYS A 178 8.16 20.71 -17.21
C LYS A 178 7.19 21.42 -18.16
N ASP A 179 7.67 21.84 -19.33
CA ASP A 179 6.87 22.58 -20.31
C ASP A 179 5.77 21.70 -20.91
N GLU A 180 6.07 20.45 -21.29
CA GLU A 180 5.07 19.52 -21.81
C GLU A 180 4.01 19.21 -20.73
N PHE A 181 4.45 18.94 -19.52
CA PHE A 181 3.55 18.64 -18.39
C PHE A 181 2.61 19.81 -18.12
N THR A 182 3.15 21.02 -18.02
CA THR A 182 2.37 22.27 -17.79
C THR A 182 1.39 22.54 -18.92
N LYS A 183 1.80 22.36 -20.18
CA LYS A 183 0.89 22.50 -21.35
C LYS A 183 -0.27 21.50 -21.28
N ARG A 184 0.02 20.21 -20.94
CA ARG A 184 -1.02 19.17 -20.79
C ARG A 184 -1.95 19.45 -19.61
N MET A 185 -1.42 19.95 -18.51
CA MET A 185 -2.21 20.34 -17.34
C MET A 185 -3.20 21.47 -17.66
N LYS A 186 -2.74 22.55 -18.31
CA LYS A 186 -3.59 23.67 -18.75
C LYS A 186 -4.68 23.24 -19.73
N ARG A 187 -4.37 22.29 -20.63
CA ARG A 187 -5.32 21.74 -21.60
C ARG A 187 -6.17 20.59 -21.04
N ARG A 188 -6.00 20.20 -19.78
CA ARG A 188 -6.67 19.09 -19.11
C ARG A 188 -6.55 17.75 -19.89
N LEU A 189 -5.40 17.49 -20.50
CA LEU A 189 -5.17 16.30 -21.32
C LEU A 189 -4.74 15.09 -20.46
N PRO A 190 -5.26 13.88 -20.75
CA PRO A 190 -4.76 12.64 -20.16
C PRO A 190 -3.30 12.35 -20.58
N PRO A 191 -2.53 11.63 -19.76
CA PRO A 191 -2.87 11.13 -18.41
C PRO A 191 -2.77 12.20 -17.32
N VAL A 192 -2.22 13.40 -17.59
CA VAL A 192 -1.98 14.44 -16.57
C VAL A 192 -3.25 14.83 -15.84
N SER A 193 -4.36 15.04 -16.56
CA SER A 193 -5.64 15.40 -15.93
C SER A 193 -6.20 14.32 -14.99
N THR A 194 -5.91 13.05 -15.26
CA THR A 194 -6.31 11.92 -14.41
C THR A 194 -5.37 11.76 -13.22
N LEU A 195 -4.06 11.89 -13.46
CA LEU A 195 -3.02 11.86 -12.46
C LEU A 195 -3.28 12.90 -11.35
N LEU A 196 -3.58 14.13 -11.73
CA LEU A 196 -3.81 15.24 -10.79
C LEU A 196 -5.05 15.07 -9.90
N LYS A 197 -5.94 14.11 -10.18
CA LYS A 197 -7.09 13.82 -9.30
C LYS A 197 -6.68 13.07 -8.02
N SER A 198 -5.62 12.27 -8.08
CA SER A 198 -5.12 11.49 -6.94
C SER A 198 -3.66 11.14 -7.15
N TYR A 199 -2.76 11.81 -6.44
CA TYR A 199 -1.33 11.57 -6.49
C TYR A 199 -0.67 11.81 -5.13
N SER A 200 0.56 11.34 -4.99
CA SER A 200 1.46 11.65 -3.88
C SER A 200 2.83 12.04 -4.41
N VAL A 201 3.40 13.11 -3.88
CA VAL A 201 4.75 13.55 -4.25
C VAL A 201 5.77 12.61 -3.61
N LEU A 202 6.54 11.91 -4.45
CA LEU A 202 7.63 11.04 -4.03
C LEU A 202 8.95 11.81 -3.91
N PHE A 203 9.19 12.75 -4.85
CA PHE A 203 10.42 13.53 -4.92
C PHE A 203 10.16 14.88 -5.57
N GLY A 204 10.85 15.95 -5.10
CA GLY A 204 10.82 17.29 -5.69
C GLY A 204 9.60 18.12 -5.31
N LYS A 205 9.14 18.96 -6.23
CA LYS A 205 8.04 19.92 -6.03
C LYS A 205 6.69 19.30 -6.30
N ASP A 206 5.64 19.87 -5.73
CA ASP A 206 4.28 19.52 -6.12
C ASP A 206 4.04 19.92 -7.58
N PRO A 207 3.46 19.03 -8.42
CA PRO A 207 3.11 19.34 -9.82
C PRO A 207 2.24 20.58 -10.00
N LEU A 208 1.36 20.90 -9.05
CA LEU A 208 0.50 22.08 -9.09
C LEU A 208 1.28 23.40 -8.91
N GLU A 209 2.46 23.36 -8.32
CA GLU A 209 3.35 24.51 -8.15
C GLU A 209 4.21 24.80 -9.39
N LEU A 210 4.07 24.00 -10.46
CA LEU A 210 4.88 24.13 -11.67
C LEU A 210 4.29 25.10 -12.69
N VAL A 211 3.11 25.66 -12.40
CA VAL A 211 2.35 26.55 -13.30
C VAL A 211 2.68 28.00 -13.02
#